data_ac2ba5ef8199e8a336b8dc7f689d9cf1
#
_entry.id   ac2ba5ef8199e8a336b8dc7f689d9cf1
#
_cell.length_a   1.000
_cell.length_b   1.000
_cell.length_c   1.000
_cell.angle_alpha   90.00
_cell.angle_beta   90.00
_cell.angle_gamma   90.00
#
_symmetry.space_group_name_H-M   'P 1'
#
loop_
_entity.id
_entity.type
_entity.pdbx_description
1 polymer ?
#
loop_
_entity_poly.entity_id
_entity_poly.type
_entity_poly.pdbx_seq_one_letter_code
_entity_poly.pdbx_strand_id
1 'polypeptide(L)'
;MLEWLQTQFPWFNFERGWLAVHLATLSGGVLVFIFLARAGWRFGVRRIAGLEAVEEAVGRATEMGRPCLFIAGIQDLDQLETVAGVTVLGRVAQVVAEYDAPLVVPTSRSLVMTAARETVQAAYISAGRIDAYNEESVYYLTDEQFGFVAAVSGTMVREKPAACFYFGQFFAESLILAETGNSVGAMQIAGTAQPSQLPFFVAACDYTLIGEEFFAASAYLSGQPDQLGSLKGQDLGKLIAATLIIVGCGLATIVEVIPNTPWAKTAFDFLRDKILG
;
A
#
# COMPACT_ATOMS: atom_id res chain seq x y z
N MET A 1 41.84 12.01 -16.46
CA MET A 1 40.97 12.63 -15.46
C MET A 1 40.08 11.56 -14.78
N LEU A 2 39.39 10.71 -15.52
CA LEU A 2 38.58 9.62 -14.94
C LEU A 2 39.38 8.60 -14.12
N GLU A 3 40.57 8.19 -14.62
CA GLU A 3 41.45 7.27 -13.89
C GLU A 3 41.95 7.87 -12.56
N TRP A 4 42.27 9.15 -12.54
CA TRP A 4 42.68 9.85 -11.32
C TRP A 4 41.51 9.89 -10.31
N LEU A 5 40.27 10.16 -10.75
CA LEU A 5 39.08 10.13 -9.89
C LEU A 5 38.80 8.71 -9.35
N GLN A 6 39.04 7.68 -10.16
CA GLN A 6 38.84 6.30 -9.78
C GLN A 6 39.83 5.82 -8.70
N THR A 7 41.08 6.40 -8.73
CA THR A 7 42.09 6.15 -7.69
C THR A 7 41.74 6.85 -6.36
N GLN A 8 41.12 8.02 -6.41
CA GLN A 8 40.70 8.76 -5.20
C GLN A 8 39.44 8.24 -4.58
N PHE A 9 38.50 7.70 -5.38
CA PHE A 9 37.21 7.17 -4.94
C PHE A 9 37.00 5.74 -5.46
N PRO A 10 37.75 4.73 -4.93
CA PRO A 10 37.70 3.36 -5.43
C PRO A 10 36.34 2.66 -5.23
N TRP A 11 35.51 3.20 -4.36
CA TRP A 11 34.14 2.73 -4.11
C TRP A 11 33.11 3.24 -5.13
N PHE A 12 33.46 4.23 -5.99
CA PHE A 12 32.58 4.82 -6.98
C PHE A 12 32.98 4.41 -8.39
N ASN A 13 32.07 3.75 -9.12
CA ASN A 13 32.30 3.38 -10.51
C ASN A 13 31.88 4.53 -11.44
N PHE A 14 32.85 5.27 -11.94
CA PHE A 14 32.63 6.42 -12.84
C PHE A 14 32.07 6.01 -14.21
N GLU A 15 32.26 4.77 -14.65
CA GLU A 15 31.67 4.27 -15.90
C GLU A 15 30.13 4.20 -15.80
N ARG A 16 29.63 3.96 -14.61
CA ARG A 16 28.20 3.94 -14.29
C ARG A 16 27.71 5.23 -13.64
N GLY A 17 28.36 6.36 -13.91
CA GLY A 17 28.02 7.67 -13.33
C GLY A 17 26.57 8.09 -13.54
N TRP A 18 25.94 7.66 -14.64
CA TRP A 18 24.53 7.92 -14.92
C TRP A 18 23.57 7.30 -13.89
N LEU A 19 23.93 6.17 -13.28
CA LEU A 19 23.14 5.61 -12.18
C LEU A 19 23.09 6.56 -10.98
N ALA A 20 24.21 7.22 -10.66
CA ALA A 20 24.23 8.23 -9.60
C ALA A 20 23.36 9.45 -9.94
N VAL A 21 23.34 9.87 -11.22
CA VAL A 21 22.46 10.95 -11.70
C VAL A 21 20.99 10.53 -11.56
N HIS A 22 20.63 9.32 -11.96
CA HIS A 22 19.27 8.82 -11.79
C HIS A 22 18.86 8.74 -10.33
N LEU A 23 19.72 8.18 -9.47
CA LEU A 23 19.48 8.12 -8.04
C LEU A 23 19.30 9.51 -7.44
N ALA A 24 20.17 10.47 -7.79
CA ALA A 24 20.07 11.85 -7.31
C ALA A 24 18.78 12.54 -7.81
N THR A 25 18.37 12.31 -9.06
CA THR A 25 17.15 12.88 -9.63
C THR A 25 15.90 12.32 -8.96
N LEU A 26 15.82 11.00 -8.77
CA LEU A 26 14.67 10.35 -8.13
C LEU A 26 14.59 10.72 -6.64
N SER A 27 15.70 10.58 -5.90
CA SER A 27 15.73 10.93 -4.49
C SER A 27 15.51 12.42 -4.26
N GLY A 28 16.13 13.27 -5.08
CA GLY A 28 15.94 14.72 -5.06
C GLY A 28 14.49 15.11 -5.36
N GLY A 29 13.86 14.46 -6.34
CA GLY A 29 12.44 14.64 -6.66
C GLY A 29 11.54 14.33 -5.47
N VAL A 30 11.74 13.18 -4.83
CA VAL A 30 10.98 12.79 -3.62
C VAL A 30 11.16 13.83 -2.51
N LEU A 31 12.40 14.24 -2.21
CA LEU A 31 12.70 15.23 -1.16
C LEU A 31 12.05 16.59 -1.45
N VAL A 32 12.09 17.04 -2.72
CA VAL A 32 11.45 18.30 -3.14
C VAL A 32 9.94 18.23 -2.93
N PHE A 33 9.28 17.16 -3.32
CA PHE A 33 7.84 17.01 -3.12
C PHE A 33 7.45 16.89 -1.65
N ILE A 34 8.25 16.24 -0.81
CA ILE A 34 8.06 16.21 0.64
C ILE A 34 8.17 17.63 1.21
N PHE A 35 9.20 18.39 0.78
CA PHE A 35 9.39 19.77 1.24
C PHE A 35 8.22 20.68 0.82
N LEU A 36 7.74 20.57 -0.44
CA LEU A 36 6.58 21.30 -0.93
C LEU A 36 5.30 20.93 -0.16
N ALA A 37 5.10 19.64 0.15
CA ALA A 37 3.98 19.19 0.96
C ALA A 37 4.01 19.80 2.37
N ARG A 38 5.20 19.81 3.01
CA ARG A 38 5.39 20.47 4.31
C ARG A 38 5.20 22.00 4.25
N ALA A 39 5.50 22.62 3.12
CA ALA A 39 5.26 24.04 2.88
C ALA A 39 3.77 24.39 2.63
N GLY A 40 2.87 23.40 2.72
CA GLY A 40 1.42 23.58 2.60
C GLY A 40 0.84 23.42 1.19
N TRP A 41 1.61 22.93 0.23
CA TRP A 41 1.08 22.60 -1.09
C TRP A 41 0.14 21.40 -0.98
N ARG A 42 -1.09 21.55 -1.46
CA ARG A 42 -2.09 20.48 -1.46
C ARG A 42 -1.99 19.68 -2.75
N PHE A 43 -1.52 18.46 -2.65
CA PHE A 43 -1.53 17.53 -3.76
C PHE A 43 -2.88 16.82 -3.83
N GLY A 44 -3.56 16.94 -4.98
CA GLY A 44 -4.78 16.18 -5.22
C GLY A 44 -4.46 14.69 -5.35
N VAL A 45 -5.06 13.87 -4.52
CA VAL A 45 -5.06 12.41 -4.68
C VAL A 45 -6.38 12.00 -5.31
N ARG A 46 -6.34 11.08 -6.28
CA ARG A 46 -7.53 10.52 -6.91
C ARG A 46 -8.36 9.80 -5.85
N ARG A 47 -9.68 9.89 -5.94
CA ARG A 47 -10.58 9.10 -5.12
C ARG A 47 -10.34 7.61 -5.36
N ILE A 48 -10.28 6.85 -4.28
CA ILE A 48 -9.98 5.41 -4.27
C ILE A 48 -11.28 4.69 -3.95
N ALA A 49 -11.80 3.94 -4.92
CA ALA A 49 -13.10 3.27 -4.80
C ALA A 49 -13.17 2.31 -3.59
N GLY A 50 -12.08 1.60 -3.29
CA GLY A 50 -12.03 0.72 -2.12
C GLY A 50 -12.16 1.43 -0.77
N LEU A 51 -11.80 2.74 -0.68
CA LEU A 51 -12.02 3.53 0.53
C LEU A 51 -13.47 4.06 0.63
N GLU A 52 -14.08 4.38 -0.50
CA GLU A 52 -15.50 4.77 -0.53
C GLU A 52 -16.40 3.57 -0.15
N ALA A 53 -16.02 2.37 -0.54
CA ALA A 53 -16.72 1.14 -0.18
C ALA A 53 -16.66 0.79 1.33
N VAL A 54 -15.74 1.38 2.10
CA VAL A 54 -15.69 1.19 3.56
C VAL A 54 -16.98 1.66 4.23
N GLU A 55 -17.50 2.81 3.84
CA GLU A 55 -18.75 3.35 4.41
C GLU A 55 -19.95 2.47 4.08
N GLU A 56 -20.01 1.93 2.85
CA GLU A 56 -21.04 0.97 2.44
C GLU A 56 -20.96 -0.32 3.25
N ALA A 57 -19.75 -0.88 3.40
CA ALA A 57 -19.52 -2.12 4.14
C ALA A 57 -19.89 -2.00 5.63
N VAL A 58 -19.52 -0.88 6.27
CA VAL A 58 -19.86 -0.61 7.67
C VAL A 58 -21.35 -0.33 7.83
N GLY A 59 -21.96 0.44 6.92
CA GLY A 59 -23.41 0.66 6.91
C GLY A 59 -24.18 -0.65 6.85
N ARG A 60 -23.77 -1.57 5.97
CA ARG A 60 -24.34 -2.92 5.88
C ARG A 60 -24.17 -3.72 7.20
N ALA A 61 -23.00 -3.61 7.85
CA ALA A 61 -22.75 -4.26 9.13
C ALA A 61 -23.71 -3.77 10.22
N THR A 62 -23.94 -2.47 10.27
CA THR A 62 -24.89 -1.84 11.21
C THR A 62 -26.32 -2.30 10.95
N GLU A 63 -26.78 -2.28 9.69
CA GLU A 63 -28.14 -2.75 9.32
C GLU A 63 -28.38 -4.21 9.66
N MET A 64 -27.35 -5.06 9.50
CA MET A 64 -27.44 -6.49 9.81
C MET A 64 -27.22 -6.82 11.30
N GLY A 65 -26.76 -5.86 12.11
CA GLY A 65 -26.35 -6.09 13.50
C GLY A 65 -25.20 -7.09 13.63
N ARG A 66 -24.28 -7.14 12.64
CA ARG A 66 -23.15 -8.07 12.58
C ARG A 66 -21.82 -7.31 12.64
N PRO A 67 -20.75 -7.94 13.16
CA PRO A 67 -19.48 -7.24 13.31
C PRO A 67 -18.78 -6.95 11.97
N CYS A 68 -17.94 -5.92 12.02
CA CYS A 68 -16.86 -5.69 11.07
C CYS A 68 -15.60 -6.41 11.54
N LEU A 69 -14.99 -7.22 10.70
CA LEU A 69 -13.72 -7.91 10.96
C LEU A 69 -12.59 -7.20 10.22
N PHE A 70 -11.52 -6.82 10.93
CA PHE A 70 -10.35 -6.20 10.31
C PHE A 70 -9.08 -7.01 10.61
N ILE A 71 -8.29 -7.30 9.59
CA ILE A 71 -7.02 -8.04 9.68
C ILE A 71 -5.91 -7.20 9.07
N ALA A 72 -4.92 -6.82 9.91
CA ALA A 72 -3.78 -5.98 9.53
C ALA A 72 -2.60 -6.80 8.95
N GLY A 73 -2.87 -7.86 8.19
CA GLY A 73 -1.85 -8.80 7.75
C GLY A 73 -1.33 -9.70 8.89
N ILE A 74 -0.25 -10.42 8.62
CA ILE A 74 0.38 -11.33 9.61
C ILE A 74 1.83 -10.95 9.96
N GLN A 75 2.35 -9.87 9.38
CA GLN A 75 3.71 -9.39 9.61
C GLN A 75 3.75 -8.32 10.71
N ASP A 76 4.97 -7.99 11.14
CA ASP A 76 5.20 -6.99 12.20
C ASP A 76 5.28 -5.56 11.63
N LEU A 77 5.40 -4.56 12.48
CA LEU A 77 5.47 -3.13 12.14
C LEU A 77 6.76 -2.72 11.39
N ASP A 78 7.72 -3.61 11.23
CA ASP A 78 8.89 -3.40 10.37
C ASP A 78 8.53 -3.44 8.88
N GLN A 79 7.35 -3.98 8.53
CA GLN A 79 6.84 -4.03 7.16
C GLN A 79 5.96 -2.82 6.85
N LEU A 80 6.28 -2.11 5.77
CA LEU A 80 5.52 -0.93 5.33
C LEU A 80 4.03 -1.23 5.07
N GLU A 81 3.72 -2.44 4.60
CA GLU A 81 2.35 -2.89 4.36
C GLU A 81 1.56 -3.03 5.66
N THR A 82 2.19 -3.49 6.73
CA THR A 82 1.54 -3.58 8.05
C THR A 82 1.24 -2.18 8.60
N VAL A 83 2.19 -1.25 8.49
CA VAL A 83 1.99 0.16 8.90
C VAL A 83 0.87 0.80 8.08
N ALA A 84 0.83 0.57 6.76
CA ALA A 84 -0.25 1.04 5.90
C ALA A 84 -1.60 0.43 6.30
N GLY A 85 -1.64 -0.86 6.62
CA GLY A 85 -2.83 -1.56 7.11
C GLY A 85 -3.37 -0.97 8.41
N VAL A 86 -2.49 -0.70 9.39
CA VAL A 86 -2.89 -0.05 10.66
C VAL A 86 -3.40 1.38 10.42
N THR A 87 -2.84 2.11 9.45
CA THR A 87 -3.35 3.44 9.07
C THR A 87 -4.77 3.35 8.50
N VAL A 88 -5.03 2.37 7.63
CA VAL A 88 -6.39 2.13 7.10
C VAL A 88 -7.35 1.69 8.20
N LEU A 89 -6.88 0.88 9.18
CA LEU A 89 -7.65 0.51 10.36
C LEU A 89 -8.19 1.75 11.09
N GLY A 90 -7.38 2.79 11.24
CA GLY A 90 -7.81 4.05 11.86
C GLY A 90 -9.04 4.66 11.18
N ARG A 91 -9.07 4.67 9.84
CA ARG A 91 -10.25 5.15 9.10
C ARG A 91 -11.46 4.21 9.25
N VAL A 92 -11.24 2.90 9.11
CA VAL A 92 -12.32 1.91 9.29
C VAL A 92 -12.91 2.02 10.70
N ALA A 93 -12.07 2.10 11.74
CA ALA A 93 -12.50 2.26 13.12
C ALA A 93 -13.28 3.57 13.36
N GLN A 94 -12.89 4.67 12.71
CA GLN A 94 -13.63 5.93 12.77
C GLN A 94 -15.04 5.77 12.19
N VAL A 95 -15.17 5.20 11.00
CA VAL A 95 -16.47 4.95 10.37
C VAL A 95 -17.33 3.98 11.22
N VAL A 96 -16.69 2.92 11.73
CA VAL A 96 -17.36 1.95 12.63
C VAL A 96 -17.91 2.65 13.89
N ALA A 97 -17.13 3.56 14.48
CA ALA A 97 -17.57 4.35 15.64
C ALA A 97 -18.74 5.30 15.31
N GLU A 98 -18.70 5.96 14.14
CA GLU A 98 -19.78 6.84 13.66
C GLU A 98 -21.10 6.09 13.43
N TYR A 99 -21.02 4.85 12.95
CA TYR A 99 -22.18 4.01 12.65
C TYR A 99 -22.60 3.10 13.82
N ASP A 100 -21.89 3.12 14.95
CA ASP A 100 -22.13 2.27 16.12
C ASP A 100 -22.12 0.77 15.81
N ALA A 101 -21.25 0.36 14.88
CA ALA A 101 -21.08 -1.04 14.50
C ALA A 101 -20.05 -1.76 15.40
N PRO A 102 -20.20 -3.06 15.67
CA PRO A 102 -19.17 -3.82 16.39
C PRO A 102 -17.91 -4.01 15.52
N LEU A 103 -16.73 -3.82 16.10
CA LEU A 103 -15.43 -4.03 15.45
C LEU A 103 -14.67 -5.17 16.12
N VAL A 104 -14.09 -6.06 15.31
CA VAL A 104 -13.26 -7.19 15.76
C VAL A 104 -11.92 -7.14 15.00
N VAL A 105 -10.80 -7.06 15.73
CA VAL A 105 -9.46 -6.92 15.16
C VAL A 105 -8.51 -7.97 15.75
N PRO A 106 -8.52 -9.20 15.24
CA PRO A 106 -7.55 -10.21 15.63
C PRO A 106 -6.18 -9.86 15.04
N THR A 107 -5.13 -10.02 15.82
CA THR A 107 -3.74 -9.75 15.39
C THR A 107 -2.85 -10.95 15.59
N SER A 108 -1.86 -11.11 14.71
CA SER A 108 -0.85 -12.18 14.79
C SER A 108 0.43 -11.75 15.49
N ARG A 109 0.63 -10.45 15.74
CA ARG A 109 1.80 -9.88 16.41
C ARG A 109 1.39 -9.00 17.57
N SER A 110 2.07 -9.17 18.70
CA SER A 110 1.78 -8.39 19.92
C SER A 110 2.05 -6.89 19.74
N LEU A 111 3.08 -6.53 18.99
CA LEU A 111 3.42 -5.14 18.70
C LEU A 111 2.36 -4.49 17.81
N VAL A 112 1.88 -5.23 16.79
CA VAL A 112 0.78 -4.79 15.93
C VAL A 112 -0.51 -4.63 16.74
N MET A 113 -0.79 -5.52 17.70
CA MET A 113 -1.94 -5.39 18.60
C MET A 113 -1.89 -4.07 19.37
N THR A 114 -0.72 -3.72 19.95
CA THR A 114 -0.57 -2.48 20.71
C THR A 114 -0.82 -1.25 19.82
N ALA A 115 -0.20 -1.20 18.63
CA ALA A 115 -0.40 -0.11 17.69
C ALA A 115 -1.85 -0.04 17.19
N ALA A 116 -2.49 -1.18 16.94
CA ALA A 116 -3.88 -1.26 16.52
C ALA A 116 -4.83 -0.74 17.62
N ARG A 117 -4.60 -1.09 18.90
CA ARG A 117 -5.38 -0.58 20.02
C ARG A 117 -5.31 0.94 20.11
N GLU A 118 -4.10 1.49 20.08
CA GLU A 118 -3.90 2.94 20.11
C GLU A 118 -4.60 3.63 18.93
N THR A 119 -4.48 3.06 17.74
CA THR A 119 -5.11 3.59 16.52
C THR A 119 -6.63 3.55 16.61
N VAL A 120 -7.22 2.43 17.03
CA VAL A 120 -8.67 2.30 17.20
C VAL A 120 -9.17 3.25 18.28
N GLN A 121 -8.50 3.34 19.43
CA GLN A 121 -8.85 4.27 20.50
C GLN A 121 -8.84 5.73 20.01
N ALA A 122 -7.78 6.14 19.30
CA ALA A 122 -7.69 7.48 18.72
C ALA A 122 -8.81 7.75 17.71
N ALA A 123 -9.19 6.75 16.91
CA ALA A 123 -10.30 6.85 15.95
C ALA A 123 -11.66 7.07 16.67
N TYR A 124 -11.92 6.32 17.75
CA TYR A 124 -13.15 6.50 18.55
C TYR A 124 -13.19 7.86 19.26
N ILE A 125 -12.03 8.35 19.74
CA ILE A 125 -11.92 9.71 20.30
C ILE A 125 -12.25 10.75 19.21
N SER A 126 -11.68 10.61 18.02
CA SER A 126 -11.90 11.56 16.92
C SER A 126 -13.35 11.57 16.42
N ALA A 127 -14.04 10.42 16.48
CA ALA A 127 -15.45 10.28 16.18
C ALA A 127 -16.37 10.79 17.32
N GLY A 128 -15.81 11.18 18.49
CA GLY A 128 -16.58 11.59 19.66
C GLY A 128 -17.33 10.44 20.36
N ARG A 129 -16.91 9.21 20.12
CA ARG A 129 -17.58 7.98 20.59
C ARG A 129 -16.69 7.11 21.48
N ILE A 130 -15.90 7.74 22.34
CA ILE A 130 -15.03 7.01 23.28
C ILE A 130 -15.81 6.09 24.24
N ASP A 131 -17.05 6.42 24.49
CA ASP A 131 -18.00 5.63 25.30
C ASP A 131 -18.26 4.25 24.70
N ALA A 132 -18.19 4.11 23.37
CA ALA A 132 -18.41 2.86 22.65
C ALA A 132 -17.11 2.07 22.42
N TYR A 133 -15.93 2.63 22.78
CA TYR A 133 -14.66 1.93 22.64
C TYR A 133 -14.54 0.74 23.58
N ASN A 134 -14.22 -0.43 23.01
CA ASN A 134 -13.92 -1.64 23.76
C ASN A 134 -12.50 -2.11 23.45
N GLU A 135 -11.63 -2.11 24.44
CA GLU A 135 -10.23 -2.55 24.31
C GLU A 135 -10.12 -4.03 23.88
N GLU A 136 -11.07 -4.87 24.29
CA GLU A 136 -11.09 -6.29 23.94
C GLU A 136 -11.42 -6.56 22.48
N SER A 137 -11.90 -5.55 21.73
CA SER A 137 -12.14 -5.67 20.29
C SER A 137 -10.84 -5.91 19.50
N VAL A 138 -9.69 -5.51 20.06
CA VAL A 138 -8.36 -5.71 19.47
C VAL A 138 -7.58 -6.67 20.34
N TYR A 139 -7.28 -7.84 19.83
CA TYR A 139 -6.65 -8.90 20.62
C TYR A 139 -5.62 -9.68 19.82
N TYR A 140 -4.62 -10.22 20.55
CA TYR A 140 -3.62 -11.11 20.01
C TYR A 140 -4.11 -12.55 20.01
N LEU A 141 -3.81 -13.29 18.94
CA LEU A 141 -4.12 -14.71 18.83
C LEU A 141 -2.86 -15.59 18.93
N THR A 142 -2.04 -15.56 17.91
CA THR A 142 -0.80 -16.36 17.82
C THR A 142 0.09 -15.86 16.69
N ASP A 143 1.40 -16.04 16.82
CA ASP A 143 2.39 -15.73 15.78
C ASP A 143 2.44 -16.80 14.68
N GLU A 144 1.88 -17.98 14.94
CA GLU A 144 1.89 -19.09 14.00
C GLU A 144 0.82 -18.85 12.91
N GLN A 145 1.25 -18.85 11.65
CA GLN A 145 0.45 -18.47 10.49
C GLN A 145 -0.85 -19.26 10.37
N PHE A 146 -0.78 -20.59 10.39
CA PHE A 146 -1.96 -21.44 10.20
C PHE A 146 -2.85 -21.52 11.44
N GLY A 147 -2.28 -21.39 12.62
CA GLY A 147 -3.03 -21.24 13.87
C GLY A 147 -3.84 -19.95 13.88
N PHE A 148 -3.25 -18.84 13.43
CA PHE A 148 -3.93 -17.57 13.26
C PHE A 148 -5.11 -17.68 12.28
N VAL A 149 -4.87 -18.21 11.09
CA VAL A 149 -5.91 -18.41 10.07
C VAL A 149 -7.03 -19.29 10.56
N ALA A 150 -6.71 -20.41 11.22
CA ALA A 150 -7.74 -21.33 11.76
C ALA A 150 -8.61 -20.64 12.82
N ALA A 151 -8.00 -19.87 13.73
CA ALA A 151 -8.73 -19.12 14.75
C ALA A 151 -9.61 -18.03 14.14
N VAL A 152 -9.09 -17.25 13.19
CA VAL A 152 -9.85 -16.19 12.50
C VAL A 152 -10.98 -16.77 11.67
N SER A 153 -10.73 -17.82 10.86
CA SER A 153 -11.76 -18.50 10.08
C SER A 153 -12.86 -19.10 11.00
N GLY A 154 -12.46 -19.64 12.15
CA GLY A 154 -13.40 -20.10 13.16
C GLY A 154 -14.28 -18.97 13.70
N THR A 155 -13.73 -17.80 13.94
CA THR A 155 -14.47 -16.60 14.34
C THR A 155 -15.42 -16.15 13.23
N MET A 156 -14.95 -16.11 11.97
CA MET A 156 -15.79 -15.74 10.81
C MET A 156 -17.02 -16.65 10.67
N VAL A 157 -16.85 -17.95 10.85
CA VAL A 157 -17.96 -18.91 10.75
C VAL A 157 -18.95 -18.77 11.91
N ARG A 158 -18.46 -18.48 13.12
CA ARG A 158 -19.33 -18.32 14.32
C ARG A 158 -20.07 -16.99 14.33
N GLU A 159 -19.35 -15.89 14.10
CA GLU A 159 -19.90 -14.55 14.27
C GLU A 159 -20.50 -13.99 12.98
N LYS A 160 -20.14 -14.59 11.84
CA LYS A 160 -20.63 -14.22 10.50
C LYS A 160 -20.53 -12.72 10.25
N PRO A 161 -19.32 -12.13 10.24
CA PRO A 161 -19.16 -10.70 10.04
C PRO A 161 -19.87 -10.27 8.75
N ALA A 162 -20.45 -9.07 8.76
CA ALA A 162 -21.08 -8.51 7.57
C ALA A 162 -20.07 -7.88 6.64
N ALA A 163 -18.95 -7.38 7.19
CA ALA A 163 -17.84 -6.81 6.46
C ALA A 163 -16.52 -7.40 6.93
N CYS A 164 -15.63 -7.71 5.98
CA CYS A 164 -14.27 -8.17 6.23
C CYS A 164 -13.27 -7.25 5.52
N PHE A 165 -12.27 -6.79 6.26
CA PHE A 165 -11.22 -5.90 5.78
C PHE A 165 -9.88 -6.59 5.92
N TYR A 166 -9.14 -6.77 4.81
CA TYR A 166 -7.83 -7.42 4.75
C TYR A 166 -6.80 -6.41 4.24
N PHE A 167 -6.05 -5.77 5.12
CA PHE A 167 -5.07 -4.76 4.74
C PHE A 167 -3.70 -5.05 5.33
N GLY A 168 -2.70 -5.25 4.48
CA GLY A 168 -1.34 -5.53 4.92
C GLY A 168 -0.64 -6.59 4.09
N GLN A 169 0.38 -7.19 4.68
CA GLN A 169 1.14 -8.27 4.05
C GLN A 169 0.54 -9.62 4.42
N PHE A 170 0.23 -10.41 3.38
CA PHE A 170 -0.33 -11.75 3.47
C PHE A 170 0.53 -12.74 2.66
N PHE A 171 0.35 -14.03 2.96
CA PHE A 171 0.89 -15.16 2.21
C PHE A 171 -0.26 -16.14 1.88
N ALA A 172 -0.03 -17.45 2.04
CA ALA A 172 -1.01 -18.48 1.69
C ALA A 172 -2.36 -18.37 2.44
N GLU A 173 -2.37 -17.71 3.61
CA GLU A 173 -3.59 -17.48 4.41
C GLU A 173 -4.61 -16.59 3.72
N SER A 174 -4.19 -15.72 2.79
CA SER A 174 -5.08 -14.82 2.07
C SER A 174 -6.22 -15.57 1.38
N LEU A 175 -5.92 -16.70 0.74
CA LEU A 175 -6.93 -17.52 0.08
C LEU A 175 -7.96 -18.08 1.07
N ILE A 176 -7.48 -18.63 2.20
CA ILE A 176 -8.37 -19.25 3.21
C ILE A 176 -9.29 -18.20 3.84
N LEU A 177 -8.74 -17.03 4.17
CA LEU A 177 -9.51 -15.92 4.74
C LEU A 177 -10.56 -15.39 3.76
N ALA A 178 -10.15 -15.12 2.51
CA ALA A 178 -11.05 -14.59 1.50
C ALA A 178 -12.18 -15.59 1.13
N GLU A 179 -11.87 -16.88 0.98
CA GLU A 179 -12.85 -17.92 0.74
C GLU A 179 -13.81 -18.10 1.94
N THR A 180 -13.30 -18.04 3.16
CA THR A 180 -14.15 -18.11 4.36
C THR A 180 -15.08 -16.91 4.42
N GLY A 181 -14.59 -15.70 4.14
CA GLY A 181 -15.40 -14.48 4.10
C GLY A 181 -16.50 -14.55 3.03
N ASN A 182 -16.17 -15.08 1.86
CA ASN A 182 -17.14 -15.31 0.79
C ASN A 182 -18.22 -16.33 1.23
N SER A 183 -17.81 -17.44 1.87
CA SER A 183 -18.72 -18.49 2.33
C SER A 183 -19.74 -18.02 3.37
N VAL A 184 -19.37 -17.05 4.22
CA VAL A 184 -20.28 -16.47 5.24
C VAL A 184 -21.09 -15.27 4.71
N GLY A 185 -20.85 -14.87 3.45
CA GLY A 185 -21.56 -13.78 2.77
C GLY A 185 -21.15 -12.39 3.26
N ALA A 186 -19.92 -12.22 3.72
CA ALA A 186 -19.37 -10.93 4.11
C ALA A 186 -19.04 -10.09 2.87
N MET A 187 -19.26 -8.78 2.94
CA MET A 187 -18.66 -7.84 1.98
C MET A 187 -17.17 -7.71 2.29
N GLN A 188 -16.33 -7.91 1.29
CA GLN A 188 -14.90 -8.05 1.48
C GLN A 188 -14.12 -6.95 0.77
N ILE A 189 -13.26 -6.25 1.51
CA ILE A 189 -12.37 -5.22 0.98
C ILE A 189 -10.93 -5.60 1.35
N ALA A 190 -10.06 -5.73 0.36
CA ALA A 190 -8.67 -6.10 0.56
C ALA A 190 -7.70 -5.03 0.03
N GLY A 191 -6.51 -4.97 0.61
CA GLY A 191 -5.39 -4.15 0.13
C GLY A 191 -4.06 -4.78 0.48
N THR A 192 -3.29 -5.15 -0.54
CA THR A 192 -1.95 -5.70 -0.38
C THR A 192 -1.04 -5.30 -1.55
N ALA A 193 0.25 -5.20 -1.29
CA ALA A 193 1.25 -5.00 -2.33
C ALA A 193 1.93 -6.30 -2.78
N GLN A 194 1.58 -7.45 -2.19
CA GLN A 194 2.18 -8.75 -2.53
C GLN A 194 1.62 -9.32 -3.84
N PRO A 195 2.40 -9.34 -4.94
CA PRO A 195 1.89 -9.75 -6.25
C PRO A 195 1.37 -11.19 -6.27
N SER A 196 1.94 -12.07 -5.44
CA SER A 196 1.55 -13.48 -5.35
C SER A 196 0.18 -13.69 -4.69
N GLN A 197 -0.31 -12.73 -3.90
CA GLN A 197 -1.56 -12.82 -3.17
C GLN A 197 -2.71 -12.03 -3.84
N LEU A 198 -2.38 -11.05 -4.67
CA LEU A 198 -3.36 -10.24 -5.39
C LEU A 198 -4.42 -11.06 -6.15
N PRO A 199 -4.07 -12.13 -6.90
CA PRO A 199 -5.06 -12.92 -7.63
C PRO A 199 -6.14 -13.51 -6.73
N PHE A 200 -5.80 -13.92 -5.51
CA PHE A 200 -6.76 -14.49 -4.56
C PHE A 200 -7.75 -13.44 -4.05
N PHE A 201 -7.24 -12.27 -3.67
CA PHE A 201 -8.12 -11.18 -3.24
C PHE A 201 -8.96 -10.60 -4.38
N VAL A 202 -8.39 -10.47 -5.58
CA VAL A 202 -9.16 -10.00 -6.77
C VAL A 202 -10.28 -10.99 -7.14
N ALA A 203 -10.07 -12.29 -6.92
CA ALA A 203 -11.07 -13.30 -7.25
C ALA A 203 -12.19 -13.42 -6.19
N ALA A 204 -11.89 -13.15 -4.91
CA ALA A 204 -12.80 -13.44 -3.81
C ALA A 204 -13.34 -12.20 -3.08
N CYS A 205 -12.71 -11.04 -3.21
CA CYS A 205 -13.15 -9.81 -2.55
C CYS A 205 -13.92 -8.89 -3.50
N ASP A 206 -14.87 -8.13 -2.96
CA ASP A 206 -15.68 -7.17 -3.71
C ASP A 206 -14.84 -5.97 -4.18
N TYR A 207 -13.88 -5.53 -3.37
CA TYR A 207 -12.95 -4.47 -3.71
C TYR A 207 -11.52 -4.85 -3.32
N THR A 208 -10.57 -4.55 -4.21
CA THR A 208 -9.16 -4.83 -3.96
C THR A 208 -8.30 -3.63 -4.35
N LEU A 209 -7.56 -3.08 -3.37
CA LEU A 209 -6.53 -2.07 -3.58
C LEU A 209 -5.21 -2.77 -3.95
N ILE A 210 -4.72 -2.50 -5.14
CA ILE A 210 -3.61 -3.25 -5.74
C ILE A 210 -2.30 -2.47 -5.58
N GLY A 211 -1.33 -3.06 -4.88
CA GLY A 211 0.04 -2.58 -4.83
C GLY A 211 0.14 -1.14 -4.31
N GLU A 212 0.54 -0.22 -5.17
CA GLU A 212 0.70 1.19 -4.80
C GLU A 212 -0.61 1.92 -4.46
N GLU A 213 -1.75 1.45 -4.95
CA GLU A 213 -3.06 2.02 -4.60
C GLU A 213 -3.34 1.84 -3.10
N PHE A 214 -2.91 0.73 -2.52
CA PHE A 214 -2.97 0.50 -1.08
C PHE A 214 -2.13 1.52 -0.30
N PHE A 215 -0.88 1.77 -0.72
CA PHE A 215 -0.04 2.81 -0.09
C PHE A 215 -0.59 4.22 -0.32
N ALA A 216 -1.16 4.49 -1.50
CA ALA A 216 -1.81 5.76 -1.79
C ALA A 216 -3.04 5.99 -0.89
N ALA A 217 -3.81 4.93 -0.62
CA ALA A 217 -4.93 4.95 0.30
C ALA A 217 -4.47 5.30 1.73
N SER A 218 -3.44 4.63 2.22
CA SER A 218 -2.84 4.90 3.52
C SER A 218 -2.35 6.36 3.64
N ALA A 219 -1.60 6.84 2.64
CA ALA A 219 -1.10 8.21 2.63
C ALA A 219 -2.23 9.27 2.54
N TYR A 220 -3.29 8.98 1.79
CA TYR A 220 -4.48 9.84 1.72
C TYR A 220 -5.19 9.94 3.07
N LEU A 221 -5.36 8.81 3.75
CA LEU A 221 -6.05 8.73 5.04
C LEU A 221 -5.23 9.36 6.18
N SER A 222 -3.90 9.14 6.19
CA SER A 222 -3.03 9.74 7.20
C SER A 222 -2.97 11.26 7.10
N GLY A 223 -3.16 11.81 5.88
CA GLY A 223 -3.02 13.22 5.61
C GLY A 223 -1.62 13.78 5.89
N GLN A 224 -0.64 12.90 6.15
CA GLN A 224 0.72 13.32 6.49
C GLN A 224 1.42 13.88 5.25
N PRO A 225 1.97 15.11 5.35
CA PRO A 225 2.64 15.76 4.21
C PRO A 225 3.77 14.92 3.63
N ASP A 226 4.50 14.20 4.49
CA ASP A 226 5.64 13.38 4.08
C ASP A 226 5.23 12.20 3.20
N GLN A 227 4.13 11.53 3.55
CA GLN A 227 3.59 10.42 2.77
C GLN A 227 3.02 10.90 1.44
N LEU A 228 2.24 11.99 1.45
CA LEU A 228 1.68 12.59 0.23
C LEU A 228 2.78 13.12 -0.70
N GLY A 229 3.80 13.76 -0.16
CA GLY A 229 4.96 14.24 -0.91
C GLY A 229 5.76 13.08 -1.52
N SER A 230 5.99 12.02 -0.77
CA SER A 230 6.68 10.82 -1.26
C SER A 230 5.94 10.16 -2.43
N LEU A 231 4.61 10.03 -2.35
CA LEU A 231 3.79 9.53 -3.47
C LEU A 231 3.95 10.37 -4.73
N LYS A 232 3.93 11.69 -4.61
CA LYS A 232 4.13 12.58 -5.77
C LYS A 232 5.54 12.49 -6.34
N GLY A 233 6.54 12.30 -5.50
CA GLY A 233 7.92 12.02 -5.95
C GLY A 233 8.02 10.70 -6.73
N GLN A 234 7.31 9.66 -6.31
CA GLN A 234 7.21 8.39 -7.05
C GLN A 234 6.51 8.56 -8.40
N ASP A 235 5.43 9.37 -8.48
CA ASP A 235 4.76 9.68 -9.75
C ASP A 235 5.73 10.32 -10.76
N LEU A 236 6.62 11.22 -10.31
CA LEU A 236 7.68 11.79 -11.15
C LEU A 236 8.63 10.70 -11.65
N GLY A 237 9.06 9.79 -10.78
CA GLY A 237 9.90 8.66 -11.16
C GLY A 237 9.27 7.78 -12.24
N LYS A 238 7.99 7.45 -12.08
CA LYS A 238 7.21 6.70 -13.09
C LYS A 238 7.12 7.43 -14.43
N LEU A 239 6.90 8.76 -14.39
CA LEU A 239 6.85 9.58 -15.60
C LEU A 239 8.19 9.56 -16.34
N ILE A 240 9.31 9.68 -15.63
CA ILE A 240 10.66 9.57 -16.21
C ILE A 240 10.87 8.19 -16.83
N ALA A 241 10.56 7.12 -16.09
CA ALA A 241 10.70 5.74 -16.57
C ALA A 241 9.82 5.47 -17.81
N ALA A 242 8.56 5.88 -17.79
CA ALA A 242 7.66 5.75 -18.93
C ALA A 242 8.19 6.52 -20.17
N THR A 243 8.69 7.73 -19.97
CA THR A 243 9.27 8.53 -21.06
C THR A 243 10.50 7.85 -21.67
N LEU A 244 11.39 7.32 -20.81
CA LEU A 244 12.57 6.58 -21.28
C LEU A 244 12.18 5.32 -22.07
N ILE A 245 11.18 4.59 -21.64
CA ILE A 245 10.67 3.41 -22.33
C ILE A 245 10.08 3.80 -23.70
N ILE A 246 9.19 4.79 -23.75
CA ILE A 246 8.54 5.23 -25.00
C ILE A 246 9.58 5.74 -26.01
N VAL A 247 10.51 6.59 -25.55
CA VAL A 247 11.58 7.14 -26.41
C VAL A 247 12.51 6.03 -26.86
N GLY A 248 12.91 5.14 -25.96
CA GLY A 248 13.79 4.00 -26.27
C GLY A 248 13.16 3.05 -27.30
N CYS A 249 11.92 2.65 -27.09
CA CYS A 249 11.18 1.82 -28.05
C CYS A 249 10.98 2.53 -29.40
N GLY A 250 10.65 3.82 -29.37
CA GLY A 250 10.51 4.62 -30.59
C GLY A 250 11.81 4.71 -31.39
N LEU A 251 12.93 5.00 -30.74
CA LEU A 251 14.24 5.05 -31.38
C LEU A 251 14.67 3.67 -31.92
N ALA A 252 14.47 2.60 -31.14
CA ALA A 252 14.75 1.24 -31.61
C ALA A 252 13.95 0.88 -32.87
N THR A 253 12.65 1.21 -32.89
CA THR A 253 11.79 0.97 -34.05
C THR A 253 12.24 1.78 -35.26
N ILE A 254 12.61 3.06 -35.08
CA ILE A 254 13.10 3.92 -36.19
C ILE A 254 14.39 3.34 -36.77
N VAL A 255 15.33 2.91 -35.91
CA VAL A 255 16.62 2.34 -36.35
C VAL A 255 16.42 1.06 -37.18
N GLU A 256 15.43 0.23 -36.81
CA GLU A 256 15.15 -1.03 -37.50
C GLU A 256 14.35 -0.86 -38.79
N VAL A 257 13.33 0.02 -38.78
CA VAL A 257 12.36 0.15 -39.90
C VAL A 257 12.85 1.14 -40.97
N ILE A 258 13.57 2.19 -40.58
CA ILE A 258 14.00 3.23 -41.52
C ILE A 258 15.52 3.14 -41.74
N PRO A 259 15.98 2.55 -42.87
CA PRO A 259 17.41 2.48 -43.15
C PRO A 259 18.02 3.87 -43.34
N ASN A 260 19.31 4.04 -42.89
CA ASN A 260 20.05 5.27 -42.98
C ASN A 260 19.57 6.46 -42.10
N THR A 261 19.19 6.16 -40.84
CA THR A 261 18.92 7.21 -39.83
C THR A 261 20.07 7.30 -38.80
N PRO A 262 21.22 7.91 -39.12
CA PRO A 262 22.39 7.93 -38.23
C PRO A 262 22.11 8.64 -36.91
N TRP A 263 21.26 9.65 -36.92
CA TRP A 263 20.87 10.38 -35.71
C TRP A 263 20.09 9.50 -34.71
N ALA A 264 19.17 8.67 -35.23
CA ALA A 264 18.36 7.79 -34.40
C ALA A 264 19.23 6.67 -33.79
N LYS A 265 20.16 6.12 -34.55
CA LYS A 265 21.14 5.14 -34.07
C LYS A 265 22.04 5.72 -32.98
N THR A 266 22.60 6.90 -33.19
CA THR A 266 23.45 7.57 -32.19
C THR A 266 22.67 7.87 -30.90
N ALA A 267 21.42 8.35 -31.03
CA ALA A 267 20.55 8.60 -29.88
C ALA A 267 20.17 7.30 -29.14
N PHE A 268 19.87 6.24 -29.86
CA PHE A 268 19.55 4.92 -29.28
C PHE A 268 20.76 4.32 -28.56
N ASP A 269 21.94 4.34 -29.19
CA ASP A 269 23.18 3.83 -28.59
C ASP A 269 23.56 4.63 -27.35
N PHE A 270 23.40 5.96 -27.37
CA PHE A 270 23.62 6.81 -26.20
C PHE A 270 22.65 6.44 -25.06
N LEU A 271 21.37 6.27 -25.37
CA LEU A 271 20.35 5.92 -24.38
C LEU A 271 20.62 4.52 -23.78
N ARG A 272 20.92 3.54 -24.64
CA ARG A 272 21.20 2.17 -24.21
C ARG A 272 22.49 2.07 -23.38
N ASP A 273 23.62 2.62 -23.92
CA ASP A 273 24.95 2.34 -23.36
C ASP A 273 25.37 3.34 -22.27
N LYS A 274 24.75 4.53 -22.24
CA LYS A 274 25.10 5.57 -21.26
C LYS A 274 24.01 5.78 -20.21
N ILE A 275 22.75 5.74 -20.58
CA ILE A 275 21.64 6.03 -19.65
C ILE A 275 21.13 4.76 -18.97
N LEU A 276 20.94 3.68 -19.70
CA LEU A 276 20.34 2.42 -19.19
C LEU A 276 21.38 1.35 -18.84
N GLY A 277 22.56 1.36 -19.47
CA GLY A 277 23.63 0.37 -19.25
C GLY A 277 24.64 0.84 -18.28
#